data_7f53cd441f0bec28fb8ecefe85b745b5
#
_entry.id   7f53cd441f0bec28fb8ecefe85b745b5
#
_cell.length_a   1.000
_cell.length_b   1.000
_cell.length_c   1.000
_cell.angle_alpha   90.00
_cell.angle_beta   90.00
_cell.angle_gamma   90.00
#
_symmetry.space_group_name_H-M   'P 1'
#
loop_
_entity.id
_entity.type
_entity.pdbx_description
1 polymer ?
#
loop_
_entity_poly.entity_id
_entity_poly.type
_entity_poly.pdbx_seq_one_letter_code
_entity_poly.pdbx_strand_id
1 'polypeptide(L)'
;DGDDGDLLSAAAEIDDSPLQLEDVQMAEPEMASMDVTVSPGIFRAYDIRGIVGETIDKDVAYALGAAIGSEARESGQEAVLVGRDGRHSSQELAEALADGIQSTGCDAIDVGMVPTPVLYYATKTQRTQSGVMVTGSHNPPEYNGFKIVINDETLAQDRIQGLRKRLDSGKLMKGQGRYEAIDIVPDYLERICSEAQYVKLGTRWALGAGHPSRGP
;
A
#
# COMPACT_ATOMS: atom_id res chain seq x y z
N ASP A 1 -54.55 -1.32 57.37
CA ASP A 1 -55.06 -1.12 55.99
C ASP A 1 -53.86 -0.91 55.07
N GLY A 2 -53.38 -1.96 54.63
CA GLY A 2 -52.26 -2.03 53.73
C GLY A 2 -52.66 -2.82 52.48
N ASP A 3 -52.48 -2.24 51.35
CA ASP A 3 -52.71 -2.84 50.04
C ASP A 3 -51.37 -3.33 49.50
N ASP A 4 -51.15 -4.62 49.64
CA ASP A 4 -50.02 -5.32 49.03
C ASP A 4 -50.37 -5.69 47.56
N GLY A 5 -50.17 -4.75 46.65
CA GLY A 5 -50.34 -4.93 45.22
C GLY A 5 -49.28 -5.84 44.64
N ASP A 6 -49.72 -6.94 44.14
CA ASP A 6 -49.07 -8.00 43.35
C ASP A 6 -48.19 -7.46 42.22
N LEU A 7 -46.88 -7.65 42.31
CA LEU A 7 -45.86 -7.32 41.32
C LEU A 7 -45.12 -8.55 40.76
N LEU A 8 -45.83 -9.66 40.53
CA LEU A 8 -45.27 -10.86 39.96
C LEU A 8 -46.16 -11.42 38.83
N SER A 9 -46.19 -10.77 37.69
CA SER A 9 -46.63 -11.44 36.43
C SER A 9 -46.25 -10.63 35.21
N ALA A 10 -44.96 -10.68 34.83
CA ALA A 10 -44.52 -10.42 33.48
C ALA A 10 -43.33 -11.34 33.18
N ALA A 11 -43.59 -12.63 33.09
CA ALA A 11 -42.66 -13.54 32.43
C ALA A 11 -42.73 -13.23 30.93
N ALA A 12 -41.71 -12.57 30.40
CA ALA A 12 -41.54 -12.44 28.97
C ALA A 12 -41.32 -13.84 28.38
N GLU A 13 -42.20 -14.27 27.50
CA GLU A 13 -42.03 -15.47 26.71
C GLU A 13 -40.76 -15.31 25.85
N ILE A 14 -39.76 -16.14 26.12
CA ILE A 14 -38.58 -16.24 25.28
C ILE A 14 -39.03 -16.98 24.01
N ASP A 15 -39.05 -16.30 22.89
CA ASP A 15 -39.30 -16.88 21.57
C ASP A 15 -38.08 -17.79 21.19
N ASP A 16 -38.30 -19.08 21.29
CA ASP A 16 -37.34 -20.13 21.03
C ASP A 16 -37.37 -20.57 19.57
N SER A 17 -37.69 -19.64 18.67
CA SER A 17 -37.62 -19.88 17.22
C SER A 17 -36.20 -20.03 16.78
N PRO A 18 -35.85 -21.10 16.06
CA PRO A 18 -34.48 -21.24 15.55
C PRO A 18 -34.15 -20.09 14.57
N LEU A 19 -33.08 -19.36 14.87
CA LEU A 19 -32.50 -18.37 13.97
C LEU A 19 -32.24 -19.04 12.61
N GLN A 20 -33.02 -18.68 11.61
CA GLN A 20 -32.71 -19.04 10.23
C GLN A 20 -31.44 -18.27 9.88
N LEU A 21 -30.32 -18.97 9.80
CA LEU A 21 -29.13 -18.50 9.14
C LEU A 21 -29.49 -18.39 7.64
N GLU A 22 -29.97 -17.22 7.24
CA GLU A 22 -30.03 -16.89 5.82
C GLU A 22 -28.58 -17.00 5.30
N ASP A 23 -28.41 -17.82 4.26
CA ASP A 23 -27.16 -17.94 3.53
C ASP A 23 -26.72 -16.52 3.09
N VAL A 24 -25.75 -15.95 3.81
CA VAL A 24 -25.06 -14.75 3.36
C VAL A 24 -24.29 -15.16 2.12
N GLN A 25 -24.93 -15.06 0.97
CA GLN A 25 -24.22 -15.14 -0.30
C GLN A 25 -23.19 -14.03 -0.28
N MET A 26 -21.92 -14.42 -0.08
CA MET A 26 -20.79 -13.52 -0.30
C MET A 26 -20.89 -13.07 -1.76
N ALA A 27 -21.29 -11.82 -1.96
CA ALA A 27 -21.34 -11.21 -3.29
C ALA A 27 -19.94 -11.34 -3.91
N GLU A 28 -19.87 -11.95 -5.09
CA GLU A 28 -18.62 -11.97 -5.85
C GLU A 28 -18.14 -10.53 -6.03
N PRO A 29 -16.82 -10.27 -5.84
CA PRO A 29 -16.30 -8.91 -5.93
C PRO A 29 -16.61 -8.35 -7.33
N GLU A 30 -17.35 -7.27 -7.36
CA GLU A 30 -17.73 -6.58 -8.59
C GLU A 30 -16.47 -6.05 -9.29
N MET A 31 -16.25 -6.47 -10.55
CA MET A 31 -15.05 -6.11 -11.32
C MET A 31 -15.19 -4.69 -11.89
N ALA A 32 -14.17 -3.85 -11.69
CA ALA A 32 -14.14 -2.49 -12.24
C ALA A 32 -13.59 -2.48 -13.67
N SER A 33 -14.27 -1.83 -14.60
CA SER A 33 -13.67 -1.40 -15.86
C SER A 33 -13.04 -0.02 -15.65
N MET A 34 -11.75 0.10 -15.94
CA MET A 34 -11.05 1.39 -15.93
C MET A 34 -10.69 1.76 -17.37
N ASP A 35 -11.12 2.92 -17.83
CA ASP A 35 -10.82 3.44 -19.18
C ASP A 35 -9.44 4.13 -19.26
N VAL A 36 -8.47 3.68 -18.45
CA VAL A 36 -7.09 4.22 -18.46
C VAL A 36 -6.20 3.35 -19.34
N THR A 37 -5.66 3.94 -20.40
CA THR A 37 -4.69 3.26 -21.26
C THR A 37 -3.29 3.38 -20.68
N VAL A 38 -2.77 2.27 -20.15
CA VAL A 38 -1.42 2.21 -19.57
C VAL A 38 -0.42 1.77 -20.64
N SER A 39 0.60 2.60 -20.90
CA SER A 39 1.63 2.28 -21.89
C SER A 39 2.39 0.99 -21.51
N PRO A 40 2.46 -0.02 -22.42
CA PRO A 40 3.22 -1.25 -22.16
C PRO A 40 4.71 -1.00 -21.88
N GLY A 41 5.25 0.07 -22.43
CA GLY A 41 6.66 0.42 -22.30
C GLY A 41 7.13 0.82 -20.91
N ILE A 42 6.22 1.08 -19.97
CA ILE A 42 6.60 1.41 -18.59
C ILE A 42 6.92 0.16 -17.75
N PHE A 43 6.43 -1.03 -18.13
CA PHE A 43 6.65 -2.30 -17.42
C PHE A 43 8.02 -2.87 -17.77
N ARG A 44 9.03 -2.52 -16.97
CA ARG A 44 10.43 -2.96 -17.17
C ARG A 44 10.70 -4.30 -16.47
N ALA A 45 11.94 -4.77 -16.54
CA ALA A 45 12.31 -6.06 -15.96
C ALA A 45 12.24 -6.10 -14.43
N TYR A 46 12.47 -4.96 -13.74
CA TYR A 46 12.60 -4.92 -12.28
C TYR A 46 11.79 -3.80 -11.61
N ASP A 47 11.13 -2.96 -12.38
CA ASP A 47 10.30 -1.86 -11.90
C ASP A 47 9.31 -1.40 -12.99
N ILE A 48 8.40 -0.54 -12.59
CA ILE A 48 7.58 0.24 -13.53
C ILE A 48 8.20 1.63 -13.58
N ARG A 49 8.46 2.15 -14.79
CA ARG A 49 9.16 3.41 -14.97
C ARG A 49 8.74 4.13 -16.24
N GLY A 50 8.55 5.45 -16.14
CA GLY A 50 8.21 6.28 -17.30
C GLY A 50 8.50 7.75 -17.07
N ILE A 51 8.14 8.57 -18.06
CA ILE A 51 8.24 10.03 -18.02
C ILE A 51 6.93 10.59 -17.47
N VAL A 52 7.05 11.45 -16.46
CA VAL A 52 5.91 12.09 -15.81
C VAL A 52 5.22 13.05 -16.77
N GLY A 53 3.89 12.93 -16.86
CA GLY A 53 3.07 13.72 -17.79
C GLY A 53 3.02 13.18 -19.23
N GLU A 54 3.82 12.14 -19.54
CA GLU A 54 3.78 11.48 -20.86
C GLU A 54 3.30 10.03 -20.75
N THR A 55 3.94 9.23 -19.89
CA THR A 55 3.67 7.79 -19.76
C THR A 55 3.29 7.40 -18.33
N ILE A 56 3.54 8.27 -17.36
CA ILE A 56 3.13 8.13 -15.96
C ILE A 56 2.49 9.44 -15.52
N ASP A 57 1.27 9.35 -15.05
CA ASP A 57 0.50 10.39 -14.41
C ASP A 57 -0.31 9.81 -13.22
N LYS A 58 -1.17 10.62 -12.61
CA LYS A 58 -2.00 10.19 -11.49
C LYS A 58 -2.98 9.10 -11.85
N ASP A 59 -3.53 9.12 -13.08
CA ASP A 59 -4.51 8.14 -13.50
C ASP A 59 -3.85 6.77 -13.72
N VAL A 60 -2.64 6.75 -14.30
CA VAL A 60 -1.79 5.55 -14.38
C VAL A 60 -1.38 5.06 -12.99
N ALA A 61 -1.02 5.96 -12.07
CA ALA A 61 -0.67 5.60 -10.69
C ALA A 61 -1.86 4.97 -9.95
N TYR A 62 -3.05 5.53 -10.10
CA TYR A 62 -4.29 4.97 -9.55
C TYR A 62 -4.57 3.56 -10.12
N ALA A 63 -4.50 3.40 -11.45
CA ALA A 63 -4.69 2.11 -12.10
C ALA A 63 -3.69 1.05 -11.60
N LEU A 64 -2.41 1.44 -11.47
CA LEU A 64 -1.38 0.58 -10.90
C LEU A 64 -1.68 0.23 -9.44
N GLY A 65 -2.17 1.19 -8.65
CA GLY A 65 -2.61 0.97 -7.27
C GLY A 65 -3.71 -0.08 -7.18
N ALA A 66 -4.73 0.00 -8.05
CA ALA A 66 -5.80 -0.98 -8.12
C ALA A 66 -5.30 -2.38 -8.53
N ALA A 67 -4.36 -2.46 -9.47
CA ALA A 67 -3.75 -3.74 -9.85
C ALA A 67 -2.92 -4.35 -8.71
N ILE A 68 -2.12 -3.53 -8.04
CA ILE A 68 -1.26 -3.95 -6.92
C ILE A 68 -2.08 -4.35 -5.70
N GLY A 69 -3.10 -3.56 -5.33
CA GLY A 69 -4.01 -3.88 -4.23
C GLY A 69 -4.78 -5.19 -4.48
N SER A 70 -5.22 -5.43 -5.72
CA SER A 70 -5.85 -6.69 -6.11
C SER A 70 -4.90 -7.88 -5.98
N GLU A 71 -3.66 -7.74 -6.47
CA GLU A 71 -2.62 -8.77 -6.37
C GLU A 71 -2.24 -9.05 -4.91
N ALA A 72 -2.13 -8.01 -4.08
CA ALA A 72 -1.83 -8.14 -2.66
C ALA A 72 -2.93 -8.92 -1.94
N ARG A 73 -4.19 -8.58 -2.17
CA ARG A 73 -5.34 -9.29 -1.59
C ARG A 73 -5.42 -10.74 -2.01
N GLU A 74 -5.21 -11.06 -3.29
CA GLU A 74 -5.14 -12.45 -3.79
C GLU A 74 -3.99 -13.24 -3.13
N SER A 75 -2.92 -12.54 -2.74
CA SER A 75 -1.78 -13.11 -2.00
C SER A 75 -2.02 -13.16 -0.48
N GLY A 76 -3.24 -12.85 0.00
CA GLY A 76 -3.60 -12.88 1.42
C GLY A 76 -3.11 -11.68 2.22
N GLN A 77 -2.71 -10.58 1.57
CA GLN A 77 -2.29 -9.35 2.24
C GLN A 77 -3.48 -8.40 2.39
N GLU A 78 -3.66 -7.84 3.58
CA GLU A 78 -4.76 -6.90 3.87
C GLU A 78 -4.36 -5.44 3.67
N ALA A 79 -3.07 -5.16 3.57
CA ALA A 79 -2.53 -3.81 3.44
C ALA A 79 -1.31 -3.78 2.52
N VAL A 80 -1.03 -2.59 1.96
CA VAL A 80 0.18 -2.28 1.19
C VAL A 80 0.78 -0.99 1.72
N LEU A 81 2.08 -1.01 2.03
CA LEU A 81 2.85 0.18 2.40
C LEU A 81 3.15 1.01 1.16
N VAL A 82 3.03 2.33 1.29
CA VAL A 82 3.38 3.29 0.23
C VAL A 82 4.45 4.24 0.77
N GLY A 83 5.59 4.29 0.11
CA GLY A 83 6.64 5.26 0.39
C GLY A 83 7.02 6.03 -0.86
N ARG A 84 7.61 7.21 -0.72
CA ARG A 84 8.02 8.03 -1.86
C ARG A 84 9.39 8.68 -1.65
N ASP A 85 10.06 8.99 -2.75
CA ASP A 85 11.25 9.83 -2.74
C ASP A 85 10.89 11.33 -2.73
N GLY A 86 11.90 12.20 -2.74
CA GLY A 86 11.74 13.66 -2.68
C GLY A 86 11.48 14.33 -4.03
N ARG A 87 11.13 13.62 -5.10
CA ARG A 87 10.77 14.23 -6.39
C ARG A 87 9.44 14.96 -6.29
N HIS A 88 9.30 16.06 -7.02
CA HIS A 88 8.05 16.85 -7.00
C HIS A 88 6.82 16.05 -7.40
N SER A 89 6.97 15.11 -8.36
CA SER A 89 5.88 14.26 -8.82
C SER A 89 5.56 13.10 -7.88
N SER A 90 6.46 12.75 -6.95
CA SER A 90 6.31 11.54 -6.15
C SER A 90 5.14 11.62 -5.16
N GLN A 91 4.80 12.81 -4.67
CA GLN A 91 3.69 12.97 -3.74
C GLN A 91 2.35 12.68 -4.44
N GLU A 92 2.07 13.37 -5.54
CA GLU A 92 0.82 13.18 -6.29
C GLU A 92 0.65 11.73 -6.77
N LEU A 93 1.73 11.12 -7.25
CA LEU A 93 1.72 9.72 -7.69
C LEU A 93 1.51 8.73 -6.53
N ALA A 94 2.07 9.01 -5.36
CA ALA A 94 1.89 8.16 -4.18
C ALA A 94 0.46 8.25 -3.63
N GLU A 95 -0.12 9.45 -3.60
CA GLU A 95 -1.52 9.67 -3.21
C GLU A 95 -2.47 8.93 -4.15
N ALA A 96 -2.33 9.10 -5.46
CA ALA A 96 -3.15 8.41 -6.46
C ALA A 96 -2.98 6.88 -6.40
N LEU A 97 -1.76 6.39 -6.18
CA LEU A 97 -1.48 4.97 -5.98
C LEU A 97 -2.20 4.43 -4.73
N ALA A 98 -2.15 5.16 -3.62
CA ALA A 98 -2.82 4.79 -2.38
C ALA A 98 -4.35 4.72 -2.56
N ASP A 99 -4.94 5.70 -3.26
CA ASP A 99 -6.36 5.70 -3.59
C ASP A 99 -6.74 4.48 -4.44
N GLY A 100 -5.90 4.12 -5.42
CA GLY A 100 -6.09 2.92 -6.23
C GLY A 100 -6.03 1.63 -5.40
N ILE A 101 -5.09 1.53 -4.45
CA ILE A 101 -5.00 0.40 -3.52
C ILE A 101 -6.27 0.29 -2.69
N GLN A 102 -6.73 1.39 -2.10
CA GLN A 102 -7.95 1.43 -1.28
C GLN A 102 -9.20 1.03 -2.06
N SER A 103 -9.27 1.38 -3.35
CA SER A 103 -10.42 1.04 -4.22
C SER A 103 -10.64 -0.46 -4.39
N THR A 104 -9.66 -1.29 -4.03
CA THR A 104 -9.73 -2.75 -4.05
C THR A 104 -10.20 -3.36 -2.73
N GLY A 105 -10.36 -2.56 -1.68
CA GLY A 105 -10.59 -3.02 -0.30
C GLY A 105 -9.31 -3.42 0.43
N CYS A 106 -8.14 -3.14 -0.15
CA CYS A 106 -6.85 -3.26 0.52
C CYS A 106 -6.53 -1.95 1.26
N ASP A 107 -6.01 -2.02 2.48
CA ASP A 107 -5.59 -0.83 3.21
C ASP A 107 -4.30 -0.24 2.60
N ALA A 108 -4.18 1.08 2.56
CA ALA A 108 -2.96 1.78 2.16
C ALA A 108 -2.29 2.40 3.40
N ILE A 109 -1.03 2.04 3.67
CA ILE A 109 -0.25 2.57 4.79
C ILE A 109 0.86 3.48 4.23
N ASP A 110 0.70 4.78 4.37
CA ASP A 110 1.69 5.77 3.92
C ASP A 110 2.81 5.90 4.96
N VAL A 111 4.04 5.61 4.56
CA VAL A 111 5.25 5.83 5.37
C VAL A 111 5.94 7.16 5.02
N GLY A 112 5.35 7.94 4.15
CA GLY A 112 5.81 9.27 3.79
C GLY A 112 7.03 9.29 2.86
N MET A 113 7.77 10.39 2.95
CA MET A 113 8.99 10.60 2.17
C MET A 113 10.18 9.95 2.88
N VAL A 114 10.60 8.78 2.38
CA VAL A 114 11.64 7.96 2.98
C VAL A 114 12.61 7.41 1.92
N PRO A 115 13.84 7.06 2.28
CA PRO A 115 14.71 6.25 1.42
C PRO A 115 14.14 4.85 1.17
N THR A 116 14.37 4.28 -0.01
CA THR A 116 13.90 2.93 -0.38
C THR A 116 14.18 1.83 0.68
N PRO A 117 15.35 1.78 1.34
CA PRO A 117 15.60 0.79 2.39
C PRO A 117 14.66 0.89 3.59
N VAL A 118 14.15 2.10 3.90
CA VAL A 118 13.18 2.30 4.99
C VAL A 118 11.85 1.65 4.66
N LEU A 119 11.38 1.77 3.41
CA LEU A 119 10.18 1.06 2.97
C LEU A 119 10.37 -0.47 3.08
N TYR A 120 11.50 -1.00 2.63
CA TYR A 120 11.78 -2.44 2.74
C TYR A 120 11.88 -2.91 4.20
N TYR A 121 12.41 -2.08 5.10
CA TYR A 121 12.34 -2.34 6.52
C TYR A 121 10.89 -2.40 7.02
N ALA A 122 10.06 -1.45 6.60
CA ALA A 122 8.66 -1.42 6.98
C ALA A 122 7.91 -2.68 6.53
N THR A 123 8.17 -3.23 5.32
CA THR A 123 7.56 -4.50 4.88
C THR A 123 7.95 -5.71 5.73
N LYS A 124 9.00 -5.61 6.54
CA LYS A 124 9.45 -6.68 7.45
C LYS A 124 8.97 -6.49 8.88
N THR A 125 8.57 -5.29 9.25
CA THR A 125 8.27 -4.94 10.65
C THR A 125 6.82 -4.55 10.89
N GLN A 126 6.10 -4.16 9.84
CA GLN A 126 4.69 -3.80 9.92
C GLN A 126 3.76 -5.01 9.65
N ARG A 127 2.46 -4.80 9.76
CA ARG A 127 1.42 -5.85 9.62
C ARG A 127 1.25 -6.40 8.20
N THR A 128 2.02 -5.94 7.23
CA THR A 128 1.98 -6.41 5.83
C THR A 128 3.38 -6.63 5.29
N GLN A 129 3.51 -7.62 4.41
CA GLN A 129 4.74 -7.93 3.69
C GLN A 129 4.73 -7.36 2.27
N SER A 130 3.91 -6.34 2.05
CA SER A 130 3.73 -5.73 0.74
C SER A 130 3.97 -4.22 0.81
N GLY A 131 4.61 -3.67 -0.20
CA GLY A 131 4.88 -2.24 -0.25
C GLY A 131 5.29 -1.76 -1.63
N VAL A 132 5.09 -0.48 -1.89
CA VAL A 132 5.46 0.20 -3.13
C VAL A 132 6.27 1.44 -2.82
N MET A 133 7.44 1.54 -3.42
CA MET A 133 8.27 2.74 -3.40
C MET A 133 8.08 3.54 -4.68
N VAL A 134 7.52 4.73 -4.55
CA VAL A 134 7.41 5.71 -5.65
C VAL A 134 8.73 6.45 -5.78
N THR A 135 9.48 6.16 -6.83
CA THR A 135 10.83 6.69 -7.01
C THR A 135 11.30 6.64 -8.46
N GLY A 136 11.94 7.72 -8.89
CA GLY A 136 12.68 7.74 -10.15
C GLY A 136 14.09 7.16 -10.02
N SER A 137 14.51 6.74 -8.80
CA SER A 137 15.87 6.20 -8.56
C SER A 137 16.96 7.19 -9.04
N HIS A 138 17.88 6.73 -9.89
CA HIS A 138 18.97 7.53 -10.48
C HIS A 138 18.62 8.12 -11.86
N ASN A 139 17.35 8.02 -12.28
CA ASN A 139 16.93 8.61 -13.56
C ASN A 139 16.81 10.14 -13.45
N PRO A 140 16.84 10.85 -14.60
CA PRO A 140 16.62 12.29 -14.66
C PRO A 140 15.33 12.73 -13.99
N PRO A 141 15.17 14.03 -13.66
CA PRO A 141 14.05 14.56 -12.88
C PRO A 141 12.67 14.31 -13.50
N GLU A 142 12.58 14.23 -14.82
CA GLU A 142 11.34 13.99 -15.57
C GLU A 142 10.82 12.54 -15.44
N TYR A 143 11.65 11.62 -14.94
CA TYR A 143 11.24 10.23 -14.71
C TYR A 143 10.68 10.03 -13.30
N ASN A 144 9.74 9.07 -13.21
CA ASN A 144 9.35 8.47 -11.95
C ASN A 144 8.97 6.99 -12.18
N GLY A 145 8.65 6.27 -11.11
CA GLY A 145 8.30 4.86 -11.22
C GLY A 145 7.95 4.21 -9.89
N PHE A 146 7.75 2.89 -9.94
CA PHE A 146 7.26 2.11 -8.82
C PHE A 146 8.09 0.85 -8.66
N LYS A 147 8.69 0.67 -7.47
CA LYS A 147 9.33 -0.58 -7.05
C LYS A 147 8.39 -1.29 -6.10
N ILE A 148 8.08 -2.52 -6.41
CA ILE A 148 6.95 -3.23 -5.80
C ILE A 148 7.45 -4.49 -5.09
N VAL A 149 6.98 -4.68 -3.86
CA VAL A 149 7.11 -5.91 -3.08
C VAL A 149 5.71 -6.40 -2.78
N ILE A 150 5.41 -7.67 -3.02
CA ILE A 150 4.15 -8.30 -2.63
C ILE A 150 4.46 -9.63 -1.95
N ASN A 151 3.90 -9.82 -0.76
CA ASN A 151 4.10 -11.01 0.05
C ASN A 151 5.60 -11.36 0.20
N ASP A 152 6.40 -10.34 0.58
CA ASP A 152 7.84 -10.44 0.80
C ASP A 152 8.70 -10.69 -0.44
N GLU A 153 8.11 -10.72 -1.63
CA GLU A 153 8.78 -10.91 -2.90
C GLU A 153 8.83 -9.61 -3.71
N THR A 154 10.04 -9.18 -4.09
CA THR A 154 10.20 -8.05 -5.03
C THR A 154 9.74 -8.47 -6.42
N LEU A 155 8.79 -7.75 -6.99
CA LEU A 155 8.27 -8.04 -8.32
C LEU A 155 9.34 -7.79 -9.39
N ALA A 156 9.50 -8.79 -10.26
CA ALA A 156 10.39 -8.71 -11.40
C ALA A 156 9.82 -9.50 -12.59
N GLN A 157 10.29 -9.18 -13.78
CA GLN A 157 10.03 -9.92 -15.01
C GLN A 157 8.55 -10.32 -15.20
N ASP A 158 8.24 -11.60 -15.13
CA ASP A 158 6.90 -12.14 -15.37
C ASP A 158 5.86 -11.63 -14.38
N ARG A 159 6.26 -11.36 -13.12
CA ARG A 159 5.37 -10.79 -12.10
C ARG A 159 4.97 -9.35 -12.45
N ILE A 160 5.90 -8.55 -12.96
CA ILE A 160 5.59 -7.18 -13.46
C ILE A 160 4.68 -7.25 -14.69
N GLN A 161 4.94 -8.19 -15.62
CA GLN A 161 4.05 -8.40 -16.76
C GLN A 161 2.68 -8.95 -16.34
N GLY A 162 2.61 -9.64 -15.20
CA GLY A 162 1.35 -10.08 -14.57
C GLY A 162 0.45 -8.90 -14.20
N LEU A 163 1.01 -7.85 -13.59
CA LEU A 163 0.27 -6.62 -13.28
C LEU A 163 -0.27 -5.94 -14.56
N ARG A 164 0.54 -5.90 -15.62
CA ARG A 164 0.08 -5.39 -16.91
C ARG A 164 -1.12 -6.20 -17.44
N LYS A 165 -1.00 -7.53 -17.47
CA LYS A 165 -2.10 -8.41 -17.93
C LYS A 165 -3.35 -8.24 -17.10
N ARG A 166 -3.21 -7.98 -15.79
CA ARG A 166 -4.33 -7.69 -14.89
C ARG A 166 -5.04 -6.40 -15.30
N LEU A 167 -4.29 -5.34 -15.57
CA LEU A 167 -4.84 -4.08 -16.08
C LEU A 167 -5.53 -4.26 -17.43
N ASP A 168 -4.85 -4.89 -18.39
CA ASP A 168 -5.37 -5.13 -19.74
C ASP A 168 -6.68 -5.96 -19.72
N SER A 169 -6.83 -6.87 -18.76
CA SER A 169 -8.01 -7.73 -18.61
C SER A 169 -9.12 -7.14 -17.72
N GLY A 170 -8.85 -6.02 -17.04
CA GLY A 170 -9.78 -5.44 -16.07
C GLY A 170 -10.06 -6.30 -14.83
N LYS A 171 -9.22 -7.31 -14.54
CA LYS A 171 -9.38 -8.18 -13.37
C LYS A 171 -8.92 -7.46 -12.09
N LEU A 172 -9.67 -6.46 -11.69
CA LEU A 172 -9.42 -5.64 -10.51
C LEU A 172 -10.50 -5.90 -9.47
N MET A 173 -10.07 -6.14 -8.24
CA MET A 173 -10.98 -6.25 -7.10
C MET A 173 -11.62 -4.88 -6.83
N LYS A 174 -12.83 -4.88 -6.27
CA LYS A 174 -13.49 -3.69 -5.76
C LYS A 174 -13.70 -3.81 -4.27
N GLY A 175 -13.62 -2.69 -3.58
CA GLY A 175 -13.85 -2.63 -2.15
C GLY A 175 -13.52 -1.24 -1.61
N GLN A 176 -13.47 -1.11 -0.30
CA GLN A 176 -13.11 0.13 0.37
C GLN A 176 -12.10 -0.19 1.46
N GLY A 177 -10.83 0.03 1.16
CA GLY A 177 -9.72 -0.03 2.11
C GLY A 177 -9.61 1.28 2.90
N ARG A 178 -8.83 1.24 3.97
CA ARG A 178 -8.53 2.41 4.82
C ARG A 178 -7.20 3.03 4.40
N TYR A 179 -7.07 4.32 4.64
CA TYR A 179 -5.79 5.02 4.59
C TYR A 179 -5.26 5.23 6.01
N GLU A 180 -3.99 4.94 6.21
CA GLU A 180 -3.27 5.17 7.46
C GLU A 180 -1.91 5.79 7.14
N ALA A 181 -1.48 6.80 7.89
CA ALA A 181 -0.15 7.36 7.80
C ALA A 181 0.64 7.02 9.07
N ILE A 182 1.86 6.51 8.91
CA ILE A 182 2.75 6.15 10.03
C ILE A 182 4.13 6.76 9.86
N ASP A 183 4.77 7.12 10.97
CA ASP A 183 6.18 7.49 10.98
C ASP A 183 7.03 6.27 11.39
N ILE A 184 7.67 5.66 10.40
CA ILE A 184 8.53 4.48 10.57
C ILE A 184 10.02 4.83 10.81
N VAL A 185 10.38 6.11 10.64
CA VAL A 185 11.78 6.54 10.69
C VAL A 185 12.39 6.34 12.08
N PRO A 186 11.72 6.65 13.21
CA PRO A 186 12.27 6.40 14.55
C PRO A 186 12.63 4.92 14.76
N ASP A 187 11.74 3.98 14.40
CA ASP A 187 11.96 2.54 14.56
C ASP A 187 13.15 2.06 13.71
N TYR A 188 13.24 2.57 12.47
CA TYR A 188 14.35 2.26 11.58
C TYR A 188 15.70 2.76 12.15
N LEU A 189 15.73 3.97 12.69
CA LEU A 189 16.92 4.52 13.33
C LEU A 189 17.32 3.75 14.58
N GLU A 190 16.36 3.37 15.42
CA GLU A 190 16.61 2.54 16.60
C GLU A 190 17.24 1.21 16.21
N ARG A 191 16.70 0.56 15.15
CA ARG A 191 17.25 -0.68 14.62
C ARG A 191 18.71 -0.54 14.17
N ILE A 192 19.02 0.51 13.39
CA ILE A 192 20.40 0.76 12.95
C ILE A 192 21.33 1.04 14.13
N CYS A 193 20.90 1.89 15.07
CA CYS A 193 21.70 2.24 16.22
C CYS A 193 21.98 1.04 17.13
N SER A 194 21.01 0.15 17.31
CA SER A 194 21.19 -1.07 18.10
C SER A 194 22.23 -2.03 17.51
N GLU A 195 22.30 -2.13 16.19
CA GLU A 195 23.30 -2.95 15.50
C GLU A 195 24.69 -2.28 15.45
N ALA A 196 24.73 -0.94 15.32
CA ALA A 196 25.99 -0.19 15.28
C ALA A 196 26.76 -0.19 16.60
N GLN A 197 26.16 -0.54 17.72
CA GLN A 197 26.85 -0.63 19.04
C GLN A 197 27.99 -1.64 19.06
N TYR A 198 28.05 -2.57 18.13
CA TYR A 198 29.15 -3.53 18.01
C TYR A 198 30.39 -2.99 17.29
N VAL A 199 30.30 -1.81 16.69
CA VAL A 199 31.43 -1.18 16.01
C VAL A 199 32.03 -0.13 16.93
N LYS A 200 33.16 -0.43 17.62
CA LYS A 200 33.99 0.57 18.28
C LYS A 200 34.59 1.51 17.24
N LEU A 201 33.83 2.55 16.88
CA LEU A 201 34.28 3.54 15.93
C LEU A 201 35.19 4.57 16.65
N GLY A 202 36.48 4.46 16.42
CA GLY A 202 37.44 5.52 16.73
C GLY A 202 37.34 6.76 15.83
N THR A 203 36.32 6.87 14.99
CA THR A 203 36.12 7.96 14.03
C THR A 203 34.68 8.47 14.06
N ARG A 204 34.54 9.80 14.05
CA ARG A 204 33.24 10.48 13.90
C ARG A 204 32.71 10.21 12.51
N TRP A 205 31.58 9.50 12.41
CA TRP A 205 30.81 9.42 11.19
C TRP A 205 29.84 10.61 11.15
N ALA A 206 30.00 11.49 10.15
CA ALA A 206 28.95 12.43 9.79
C ALA A 206 27.99 11.68 8.84
N LEU A 207 26.78 11.34 9.29
CA LEU A 207 25.67 11.00 8.43
C LEU A 207 25.31 12.28 7.68
N GLY A 208 25.87 12.46 6.49
CA GLY A 208 25.47 13.50 5.57
C GLY A 208 24.09 13.17 5.04
N ALA A 209 23.04 13.74 5.62
CA ALA A 209 21.81 13.96 4.88
C ALA A 209 22.22 14.76 3.63
N GLY A 210 22.03 14.16 2.44
CA GLY A 210 22.43 14.77 1.18
C GLY A 210 21.89 16.18 1.07
N HIS A 211 22.76 17.14 1.17
CA HIS A 211 22.42 18.53 0.85
C HIS A 211 22.21 18.59 -0.67
N PRO A 212 21.10 19.15 -1.15
CA PRO A 212 20.99 19.41 -2.57
C PRO A 212 22.15 20.31 -2.96
N SER A 213 23.01 19.80 -3.83
CA SER A 213 24.11 20.58 -4.43
C SER A 213 23.50 21.84 -5.06
N ARG A 214 23.80 22.99 -4.50
CA ARG A 214 23.63 24.26 -5.22
C ARG A 214 24.62 24.18 -6.40
N GLY A 215 24.08 24.00 -7.59
CA GLY A 215 24.83 24.26 -8.81
C GLY A 215 25.24 25.72 -8.92
N PRO A 216 26.28 26.04 -9.70
CA PRO A 216 26.78 27.39 -9.89
C PRO A 216 25.77 28.32 -10.55
#